data_709d54e76313ae6293a680f574614fb0
#
_entry.id   709d54e76313ae6293a680f574614fb0
#
_cell.length_a   1.000
_cell.length_b   1.000
_cell.length_c   1.000
_cell.angle_alpha   90.00
_cell.angle_beta   90.00
_cell.angle_gamma   90.00
#
_symmetry.space_group_name_H-M   'P 1'
#
loop_
_entity.id
_entity.type
_entity.pdbx_description
1 polymer ?
#
loop_
_entity_poly.entity_id
_entity_poly.type
_entity_poly.pdbx_seq_one_letter_code
_entity_poly.pdbx_strand_id
1 'polypeptide(L)'
;ARLFKKHGIEFIVNSSFSKRNQEEIPKVYKLAKELGATAWYMFMIVPTGRGEEIMNELISKEAYEEILEWHYQMEKDEKDMLVRPTCAPHYYRVVLQKSKEEGAKFEKRTLKFSTGGAKGCIAGQLICLIDVDGNVLPCSYFPKPAGNIRQQSFKDIWENSELFRELRDFKKYKGKCGSCEYINVCGGCRARSYSIHGDYLE
;
A
#
# COMPACT_ATOMS: atom_id res chain seq x y z
N ALA A 1 18.53 13.52 8.15
CA ALA A 1 18.50 12.34 9.03
C ALA A 1 19.48 12.48 10.21
N ARG A 2 20.79 12.69 9.96
CA ARG A 2 21.80 12.79 11.04
C ARG A 2 21.48 13.89 12.06
N LEU A 3 20.97 15.05 11.63
CA LEU A 3 20.54 16.13 12.51
C LEU A 3 19.31 15.70 13.35
N PHE A 4 18.34 15.02 12.75
CA PHE A 4 17.19 14.50 13.48
C PHE A 4 17.62 13.55 14.60
N LYS A 5 18.47 12.58 14.24
CA LYS A 5 19.05 11.65 15.24
C LYS A 5 19.79 12.39 16.37
N LYS A 6 20.60 13.41 16.02
CA LYS A 6 21.34 14.22 17.00
C LYS A 6 20.42 14.94 17.98
N HIS A 7 19.24 15.36 17.53
CA HIS A 7 18.27 16.12 18.34
C HIS A 7 17.12 15.24 18.90
N GLY A 8 17.22 13.91 18.78
CA GLY A 8 16.19 12.99 19.27
C GLY A 8 14.86 13.09 18.55
N ILE A 9 14.85 13.59 17.30
CA ILE A 9 13.65 13.72 16.48
C ILE A 9 13.45 12.41 15.71
N GLU A 10 12.33 11.75 15.96
CA GLU A 10 11.92 10.56 15.19
C GLU A 10 11.61 10.92 13.73
N PHE A 11 12.02 10.08 12.81
CA PHE A 11 11.75 10.28 11.39
C PHE A 11 11.52 8.96 10.66
N ILE A 12 10.84 9.05 9.53
CA ILE A 12 10.52 7.94 8.64
C ILE A 12 11.25 8.14 7.32
N VAL A 13 11.77 7.06 6.77
CA VAL A 13 12.30 7.04 5.40
C VAL A 13 11.24 6.45 4.48
N ASN A 14 10.88 7.19 3.43
CA ASN A 14 10.02 6.73 2.34
C ASN A 14 10.87 6.55 1.09
N SER A 15 10.76 5.40 0.44
CA SER A 15 11.49 5.08 -0.77
C SER A 15 10.57 4.48 -1.82
N SER A 16 10.65 4.97 -3.06
CA SER A 16 9.85 4.47 -4.17
C SER A 16 10.68 3.62 -5.11
N PHE A 17 10.14 2.47 -5.51
CA PHE A 17 10.86 1.50 -6.32
C PHE A 17 10.14 1.17 -7.62
N SER A 18 10.94 1.10 -8.69
CA SER A 18 10.58 0.66 -10.03
C SER A 18 11.61 -0.36 -10.51
N LYS A 19 11.46 -0.86 -11.72
CA LYS A 19 12.45 -1.74 -12.37
C LYS A 19 13.86 -1.13 -12.41
N ARG A 20 13.98 0.21 -12.44
CA ARG A 20 15.29 0.91 -12.50
C ARG A 20 16.12 0.76 -11.24
N ASN A 21 15.50 0.65 -10.09
CA ASN A 21 16.18 0.70 -8.80
C ASN A 21 15.75 -0.39 -7.81
N GLN A 22 15.05 -1.43 -8.27
CA GLN A 22 14.62 -2.53 -7.40
C GLN A 22 15.78 -3.24 -6.71
N GLU A 23 16.93 -3.34 -7.39
CA GLU A 23 18.14 -3.95 -6.84
C GLU A 23 18.76 -3.16 -5.67
N GLU A 24 18.37 -1.90 -5.52
CA GLU A 24 18.83 -1.05 -4.41
C GLU A 24 18.02 -1.25 -3.11
N ILE A 25 16.92 -2.00 -3.15
CA ILE A 25 16.03 -2.21 -2.00
C ILE A 25 16.79 -2.63 -0.74
N PRO A 26 17.68 -3.66 -0.76
CA PRO A 26 18.43 -4.05 0.44
C PRO A 26 19.42 -3.00 0.92
N LYS A 27 19.99 -2.21 0.02
CA LYS A 27 20.93 -1.12 0.37
C LYS A 27 20.19 0.03 1.04
N VAL A 28 19.03 0.40 0.50
CA VAL A 28 18.18 1.47 1.09
C VAL A 28 17.67 1.08 2.47
N TYR A 29 17.30 -0.19 2.67
CA TYR A 29 16.96 -0.71 3.99
C TYR A 29 18.10 -0.54 5.00
N LYS A 30 19.32 -0.98 4.62
CA LYS A 30 20.52 -0.82 5.48
C LYS A 30 20.79 0.66 5.80
N LEU A 31 20.72 1.52 4.79
CA LEU A 31 20.91 2.95 4.97
C LEU A 31 19.89 3.56 5.92
N ALA A 32 18.60 3.22 5.78
CA ALA A 32 17.55 3.70 6.70
C ALA A 32 17.85 3.29 8.15
N LYS A 33 18.30 2.05 8.36
CA LYS A 33 18.69 1.54 9.68
C LYS A 33 19.91 2.26 10.24
N GLU A 34 20.96 2.44 9.45
CA GLU A 34 22.18 3.16 9.86
C GLU A 34 21.89 4.63 10.23
N LEU A 35 21.00 5.26 9.52
CA LEU A 35 20.55 6.62 9.81
C LEU A 35 19.70 6.71 11.09
N GLY A 36 19.22 5.58 11.61
CA GLY A 36 18.39 5.50 12.81
C GLY A 36 16.94 5.93 12.55
N ALA A 37 16.39 5.59 11.39
CA ALA A 37 14.98 5.82 11.10
C ALA A 37 14.09 4.99 12.02
N THR A 38 12.99 5.56 12.49
CA THR A 38 11.96 4.85 13.28
C THR A 38 11.18 3.87 12.40
N ALA A 39 11.01 4.22 11.13
CA ALA A 39 10.36 3.36 10.14
C ALA A 39 10.94 3.56 8.74
N TRP A 40 10.84 2.51 7.93
CA TRP A 40 11.09 2.54 6.50
C TRP A 40 9.87 2.03 5.73
N TYR A 41 9.33 2.88 4.87
CA TYR A 41 8.21 2.54 4.00
C TYR A 41 8.70 2.37 2.56
N MET A 42 8.54 1.16 2.05
CA MET A 42 8.90 0.75 0.71
C MET A 42 7.68 0.91 -0.21
N PHE A 43 7.65 1.97 -1.01
CA PHE A 43 6.55 2.23 -1.94
C PHE A 43 6.77 1.54 -3.27
N MET A 44 5.81 0.75 -3.68
CA MET A 44 5.72 0.20 -5.03
C MET A 44 4.93 1.16 -5.92
N ILE A 45 5.52 1.58 -7.03
CA ILE A 45 4.91 2.55 -7.94
C ILE A 45 3.54 2.05 -8.40
N VAL A 46 2.54 2.93 -8.25
CA VAL A 46 1.22 2.78 -8.85
C VAL A 46 1.18 3.64 -10.10
N PRO A 47 0.85 3.10 -11.28
CA PRO A 47 0.96 3.82 -12.56
C PRO A 47 -0.24 4.76 -12.78
N THR A 48 -0.31 5.82 -11.98
CA THR A 48 -1.33 6.87 -12.05
C THR A 48 -0.70 8.25 -12.08
N GLY A 49 -1.35 9.23 -12.71
CA GLY A 49 -0.81 10.56 -12.90
C GLY A 49 0.55 10.49 -13.61
N ARG A 50 1.57 11.16 -13.10
CA ARG A 50 2.94 11.10 -13.68
C ARG A 50 3.55 9.68 -13.71
N GLY A 51 3.01 8.75 -12.93
CA GLY A 51 3.43 7.34 -12.96
C GLY A 51 2.99 6.61 -14.25
N GLU A 52 2.06 7.15 -15.02
CA GLU A 52 1.65 6.59 -16.31
C GLU A 52 2.77 6.63 -17.35
N GLU A 53 3.64 7.65 -17.28
CA GLU A 53 4.79 7.81 -18.18
C GLU A 53 5.85 6.70 -18.02
N ILE A 54 5.81 5.98 -16.90
CA ILE A 54 6.77 4.92 -16.56
C ILE A 54 6.11 3.53 -16.41
N MET A 55 5.00 3.30 -17.12
CA MET A 55 4.30 1.99 -17.12
C MET A 55 5.22 0.82 -17.46
N ASN A 56 6.12 0.99 -18.42
CA ASN A 56 7.11 -0.01 -18.84
C ASN A 56 8.26 -0.21 -17.85
N GLU A 57 8.33 0.59 -16.79
CA GLU A 57 9.31 0.49 -15.72
C GLU A 57 8.74 -0.14 -14.44
N LEU A 58 7.51 -0.60 -14.49
CA LEU A 58 6.94 -1.33 -13.37
C LEU A 58 7.72 -2.63 -13.13
N ILE A 59 7.92 -2.95 -11.87
CA ILE A 59 8.53 -4.20 -11.44
C ILE A 59 7.70 -5.36 -11.97
N SER A 60 8.35 -6.40 -12.52
CA SER A 60 7.64 -7.58 -13.03
C SER A 60 6.89 -8.30 -11.89
N LYS A 61 5.92 -9.12 -12.24
CA LYS A 61 5.12 -9.86 -11.25
C LYS A 61 6.00 -10.79 -10.41
N GLU A 62 6.95 -11.43 -11.06
CA GLU A 62 7.89 -12.38 -10.46
C GLU A 62 8.83 -11.67 -9.48
N ALA A 63 9.52 -10.62 -9.95
CA ALA A 63 10.40 -9.82 -9.09
C ALA A 63 9.65 -9.14 -7.95
N TYR A 64 8.40 -8.75 -8.19
CA TYR A 64 7.56 -8.16 -7.14
C TYR A 64 7.24 -9.19 -6.04
N GLU A 65 6.96 -10.43 -6.41
CA GLU A 65 6.73 -11.52 -5.46
C GLU A 65 7.98 -11.81 -4.64
N GLU A 66 9.14 -11.95 -5.29
CA GLU A 66 10.45 -12.15 -4.63
C GLU A 66 10.77 -11.03 -3.65
N ILE A 67 10.50 -9.77 -4.02
CA ILE A 67 10.68 -8.61 -3.13
C ILE A 67 9.79 -8.72 -1.89
N LEU A 68 8.53 -9.15 -2.04
CA LEU A 68 7.63 -9.28 -0.90
C LEU A 68 7.97 -10.46 0.00
N GLU A 69 8.48 -11.57 -0.55
CA GLU A 69 9.00 -12.69 0.23
C GLU A 69 10.27 -12.29 1.00
N TRP A 70 11.19 -11.59 0.34
CA TRP A 70 12.36 -11.01 1.00
C TRP A 70 11.93 -10.05 2.13
N HIS A 71 10.94 -9.20 1.86
CA HIS A 71 10.43 -8.26 2.85
C HIS A 71 9.83 -8.99 4.07
N TYR A 72 9.08 -10.07 3.84
CA TYR A 72 8.53 -10.89 4.92
C TYR A 72 9.63 -11.41 5.84
N GLN A 73 10.69 -11.98 5.27
CA GLN A 73 11.82 -12.50 6.06
C GLN A 73 12.53 -11.37 6.81
N MET A 74 12.79 -10.26 6.13
CA MET A 74 13.44 -9.11 6.73
C MET A 74 12.59 -8.49 7.87
N GLU A 75 11.28 -8.33 7.69
CA GLU A 75 10.38 -7.81 8.74
C GLU A 75 10.33 -8.73 9.97
N LYS A 76 10.42 -10.02 9.78
CA LYS A 76 10.48 -11.03 10.84
C LYS A 76 11.75 -10.89 11.70
N ASP A 77 12.88 -10.61 11.07
CA ASP A 77 14.18 -10.50 11.70
C ASP A 77 14.45 -9.11 12.29
N GLU A 78 13.83 -8.06 11.74
CA GLU A 78 14.03 -6.68 12.16
C GLU A 78 13.28 -6.39 13.47
N LYS A 79 14.01 -5.85 14.47
CA LYS A 79 13.45 -5.56 15.81
C LYS A 79 13.36 -4.07 16.14
N ASP A 80 14.20 -3.26 15.54
CA ASP A 80 14.41 -1.87 15.93
C ASP A 80 13.59 -0.89 15.07
N MET A 81 13.55 -1.13 13.77
CA MET A 81 12.88 -0.26 12.79
C MET A 81 11.59 -0.91 12.29
N LEU A 82 10.51 -0.16 12.23
CA LEU A 82 9.31 -0.63 11.54
C LEU A 82 9.57 -0.63 10.03
N VAL A 83 9.31 -1.73 9.37
CA VAL A 83 9.42 -1.87 7.92
C VAL A 83 8.06 -2.19 7.32
N ARG A 84 7.70 -1.52 6.19
CA ARG A 84 6.38 -1.72 5.60
C ARG A 84 6.37 -1.54 4.09
N PRO A 85 5.88 -2.54 3.33
CA PRO A 85 5.61 -2.34 1.93
C PRO A 85 4.30 -1.55 1.78
N THR A 86 4.35 -0.48 0.99
CA THR A 86 3.23 0.44 0.77
C THR A 86 2.79 0.36 -0.68
N CYS A 87 1.49 0.48 -0.93
CA CYS A 87 0.87 0.23 -2.24
C CYS A 87 1.10 -1.21 -2.76
N ALA A 88 1.32 -2.14 -1.83
CA ALA A 88 1.55 -3.56 -2.04
C ALA A 88 0.58 -4.43 -1.21
N PRO A 89 -0.75 -4.31 -1.41
CA PRO A 89 -1.72 -4.97 -0.53
C PRO A 89 -1.60 -6.49 -0.51
N HIS A 90 -1.10 -7.09 -1.58
CA HIS A 90 -0.88 -8.54 -1.67
C HIS A 90 0.25 -9.06 -0.76
N TYR A 91 1.04 -8.18 -0.15
CA TYR A 91 1.95 -8.55 0.92
C TYR A 91 1.24 -9.33 2.06
N TYR A 92 0.01 -8.94 2.40
CA TYR A 92 -0.74 -9.66 3.43
C TYR A 92 -1.10 -11.09 3.05
N ARG A 93 -1.23 -11.38 1.74
CA ARG A 93 -1.33 -12.76 1.26
C ARG A 93 -0.02 -13.51 1.48
N VAL A 94 1.12 -12.89 1.12
CA VAL A 94 2.45 -13.49 1.34
C VAL A 94 2.64 -13.82 2.83
N VAL A 95 2.32 -12.87 3.72
CA VAL A 95 2.38 -13.09 5.18
C VAL A 95 1.58 -14.32 5.60
N LEU A 96 0.33 -14.46 5.13
CA LEU A 96 -0.52 -15.60 5.51
C LEU A 96 0.02 -16.92 4.97
N GLN A 97 0.49 -16.95 3.73
CA GLN A 97 1.05 -18.14 3.12
C GLN A 97 2.32 -18.58 3.85
N LYS A 98 3.29 -17.68 4.02
CA LYS A 98 4.56 -17.99 4.71
C LYS A 98 4.34 -18.38 6.18
N SER A 99 3.48 -17.68 6.89
CA SER A 99 3.15 -18.03 8.29
C SER A 99 2.54 -19.44 8.40
N LYS A 100 1.69 -19.82 7.43
CA LYS A 100 1.10 -21.15 7.39
C LYS A 100 2.16 -22.23 7.07
N GLU A 101 3.02 -21.97 6.10
CA GLU A 101 4.13 -22.87 5.73
C GLU A 101 5.09 -23.11 6.92
N GLU A 102 5.38 -22.05 7.68
CA GLU A 102 6.29 -22.11 8.83
C GLU A 102 5.61 -22.62 10.12
N GLY A 103 4.28 -22.76 10.13
CA GLY A 103 3.53 -23.10 11.36
C GLY A 103 3.61 -22.03 12.45
N ALA A 104 3.92 -20.77 12.10
CA ALA A 104 4.16 -19.67 13.01
C ALA A 104 3.08 -18.58 12.88
N LYS A 105 2.81 -17.85 13.96
CA LYS A 105 2.03 -16.60 13.90
C LYS A 105 2.97 -15.44 13.57
N PHE A 106 2.62 -14.69 12.55
CA PHE A 106 3.31 -13.46 12.22
C PHE A 106 2.85 -12.35 13.19
N GLU A 107 3.78 -11.85 14.02
CA GLU A 107 3.51 -10.72 14.91
C GLU A 107 3.65 -9.40 14.17
N LYS A 108 2.54 -8.73 13.97
CA LYS A 108 2.50 -7.44 13.29
C LYS A 108 2.89 -6.32 14.23
N ARG A 109 3.92 -5.56 13.86
CA ARG A 109 4.34 -4.35 14.56
C ARG A 109 3.65 -3.12 13.98
N THR A 110 3.33 -2.16 14.84
CA THR A 110 2.74 -0.88 14.43
C THR A 110 3.38 0.27 15.21
N LEU A 111 3.50 1.42 14.58
CA LEU A 111 3.84 2.66 15.28
C LEU A 111 2.60 3.18 16.03
N LYS A 112 2.82 3.92 17.12
CA LYS A 112 1.75 4.52 17.95
C LYS A 112 0.78 5.40 17.14
N PHE A 113 1.29 6.05 16.09
CA PHE A 113 0.54 6.94 15.19
C PHE A 113 0.15 6.27 13.86
N SER A 114 0.43 4.98 13.69
CA SER A 114 0.15 4.27 12.44
C SER A 114 -1.33 3.93 12.34
N THR A 115 -1.97 4.39 11.27
CA THR A 115 -3.33 3.97 10.88
C THR A 115 -3.35 2.60 10.21
N GLY A 116 -2.19 1.99 10.01
CA GLY A 116 -2.02 0.73 9.30
C GLY A 116 -2.71 -0.43 9.98
N GLY A 117 -3.93 -0.70 9.56
CA GLY A 117 -4.69 -1.86 10.00
C GLY A 117 -4.03 -3.19 9.63
N ALA A 118 -4.68 -4.27 10.03
CA ALA A 118 -4.23 -5.64 9.79
C ALA A 118 -4.56 -6.17 8.39
N LYS A 119 -4.89 -5.32 7.41
CA LYS A 119 -5.29 -5.72 6.07
C LYS A 119 -4.59 -4.88 4.99
N GLY A 120 -4.68 -5.34 3.75
CA GLY A 120 -4.00 -4.78 2.59
C GLY A 120 -4.50 -3.38 2.20
N CYS A 121 -5.28 -3.27 1.14
CA CYS A 121 -5.78 -1.99 0.68
C CYS A 121 -6.89 -1.46 1.59
N ILE A 122 -6.74 -0.21 2.03
CA ILE A 122 -7.73 0.49 2.89
C ILE A 122 -8.41 1.67 2.16
N ALA A 123 -8.12 1.86 0.88
CA ALA A 123 -8.68 2.92 0.05
C ALA A 123 -10.22 2.81 -0.02
N GLY A 124 -10.90 3.90 0.29
CA GLY A 124 -12.38 3.96 0.33
C GLY A 124 -13.03 3.13 1.44
N GLN A 125 -12.22 2.45 2.28
CA GLN A 125 -12.70 1.65 3.42
C GLN A 125 -12.39 2.31 4.77
N LEU A 126 -11.17 2.74 4.97
CA LEU A 126 -10.69 3.39 6.21
C LEU A 126 -10.05 4.76 5.95
N ILE A 127 -9.70 5.05 4.70
CA ILE A 127 -9.13 6.33 4.28
C ILE A 127 -9.83 6.83 3.00
N CYS A 128 -9.78 8.13 2.83
CA CYS A 128 -10.00 8.83 1.57
C CYS A 128 -9.06 10.04 1.51
N LEU A 129 -9.02 10.68 0.36
CA LEU A 129 -8.35 11.96 0.13
C LEU A 129 -9.40 12.99 -0.29
N ILE A 130 -9.30 14.21 0.18
CA ILE A 130 -10.04 15.35 -0.36
C ILE A 130 -9.02 16.25 -1.05
N ASP A 131 -9.19 16.45 -2.36
CA ASP A 131 -8.29 17.30 -3.14
C ASP A 131 -8.60 18.79 -3.00
N VAL A 132 -7.79 19.64 -3.66
CA VAL A 132 -7.94 21.10 -3.60
C VAL A 132 -9.25 21.62 -4.20
N ASP A 133 -9.87 20.85 -5.08
CA ASP A 133 -11.14 21.17 -5.73
C ASP A 133 -12.36 20.68 -4.92
N GLY A 134 -12.09 19.95 -3.82
CA GLY A 134 -13.11 19.39 -2.95
C GLY A 134 -13.61 18.01 -3.39
N ASN A 135 -12.94 17.36 -4.35
CA ASN A 135 -13.27 16.01 -4.74
C ASN A 135 -12.83 15.02 -3.68
N VAL A 136 -13.67 14.03 -3.38
CA VAL A 136 -13.38 12.95 -2.44
C VAL A 136 -12.93 11.72 -3.23
N LEU A 137 -11.67 11.34 -3.06
CA LEU A 137 -11.01 10.23 -3.76
C LEU A 137 -10.76 9.08 -2.80
N PRO A 138 -10.86 7.81 -3.21
CA PRO A 138 -10.56 6.66 -2.35
C PRO A 138 -9.14 6.67 -1.76
N CYS A 139 -8.15 7.13 -2.52
CA CYS A 139 -6.77 7.36 -2.09
C CYS A 139 -6.07 8.34 -3.04
N SER A 140 -4.85 8.75 -2.72
CA SER A 140 -4.06 9.70 -3.53
C SER A 140 -3.67 9.19 -4.93
N TYR A 141 -3.80 7.90 -5.18
CA TYR A 141 -3.48 7.29 -6.48
C TYR A 141 -4.73 6.97 -7.31
N PHE A 142 -5.91 7.09 -6.74
CA PHE A 142 -7.16 6.73 -7.43
C PHE A 142 -7.75 7.97 -8.11
N PRO A 143 -7.82 8.04 -9.46
CA PRO A 143 -8.15 9.27 -10.15
C PRO A 143 -9.66 9.58 -10.23
N LYS A 144 -10.52 8.62 -9.90
CA LYS A 144 -11.98 8.79 -10.01
C LYS A 144 -12.56 9.28 -8.68
N PRO A 145 -13.22 10.45 -8.63
CA PRO A 145 -13.84 10.95 -7.41
C PRO A 145 -15.13 10.18 -7.07
N ALA A 146 -15.38 10.02 -5.78
CA ALA A 146 -16.63 9.47 -5.24
C ALA A 146 -17.73 10.53 -5.08
N GLY A 147 -17.37 11.79 -5.05
CA GLY A 147 -18.24 12.97 -4.92
C GLY A 147 -17.42 14.21 -4.63
N ASN A 148 -18.10 15.34 -4.36
CA ASN A 148 -17.45 16.62 -4.06
C ASN A 148 -18.08 17.28 -2.84
N ILE A 149 -17.27 17.64 -1.84
CA ILE A 149 -17.74 18.23 -0.57
C ILE A 149 -18.33 19.61 -0.69
N ARG A 150 -18.14 20.29 -1.83
CA ARG A 150 -18.79 21.59 -2.12
C ARG A 150 -20.24 21.42 -2.62
N GLN A 151 -20.63 20.19 -2.99
CA GLN A 151 -21.94 19.88 -3.58
C GLN A 151 -22.81 19.04 -2.65
N GLN A 152 -22.18 18.20 -1.80
CA GLN A 152 -22.87 17.30 -0.89
C GLN A 152 -22.06 17.04 0.38
N SER A 153 -22.69 16.56 1.44
CA SER A 153 -22.01 16.33 2.70
C SER A 153 -20.97 15.21 2.58
N PHE A 154 -19.84 15.34 3.29
CA PHE A 154 -18.83 14.29 3.35
C PHE A 154 -19.41 12.96 3.85
N LYS A 155 -20.31 13.01 4.83
CA LYS A 155 -21.00 11.82 5.35
C LYS A 155 -21.76 11.10 4.24
N ASP A 156 -22.51 11.83 3.43
CA ASP A 156 -23.27 11.25 2.33
C ASP A 156 -22.35 10.62 1.26
N ILE A 157 -21.28 11.33 0.89
CA ILE A 157 -20.27 10.77 -0.03
C ILE A 157 -19.69 9.47 0.53
N TRP A 158 -19.26 9.47 1.79
CA TRP A 158 -18.62 8.37 2.44
C TRP A 158 -19.49 7.12 2.58
N GLU A 159 -20.76 7.32 2.94
CA GLU A 159 -21.71 6.24 3.19
C GLU A 159 -22.44 5.77 1.94
N ASN A 160 -22.76 6.70 1.02
CA ASN A 160 -23.74 6.47 -0.04
C ASN A 160 -23.19 6.49 -1.45
N SER A 161 -21.96 7.01 -1.70
CA SER A 161 -21.43 6.99 -3.07
C SER A 161 -21.30 5.56 -3.59
N GLU A 162 -21.67 5.36 -4.84
CA GLU A 162 -21.57 4.07 -5.53
C GLU A 162 -20.13 3.53 -5.47
N LEU A 163 -19.15 4.38 -5.78
CA LEU A 163 -17.73 4.01 -5.77
C LEU A 163 -17.29 3.44 -4.42
N PHE A 164 -17.61 4.10 -3.31
CA PHE A 164 -17.21 3.58 -1.99
C PHE A 164 -17.96 2.32 -1.60
N ARG A 165 -19.24 2.20 -1.95
CA ARG A 165 -20.01 0.96 -1.74
C ARG A 165 -19.40 -0.22 -2.50
N GLU A 166 -19.02 -0.02 -3.76
CA GLU A 166 -18.39 -1.04 -4.58
C GLU A 166 -17.01 -1.44 -4.07
N LEU A 167 -16.19 -0.48 -3.65
CA LEU A 167 -14.88 -0.76 -3.06
C LEU A 167 -14.95 -1.54 -1.72
N ARG A 168 -16.10 -1.50 -1.04
CA ARG A 168 -16.36 -2.23 0.21
C ARG A 168 -17.03 -3.58 -0.01
N ASP A 169 -17.60 -3.82 -1.19
CA ASP A 169 -18.28 -5.06 -1.55
C ASP A 169 -17.38 -5.96 -2.42
N PHE A 170 -16.59 -6.79 -1.77
CA PHE A 170 -15.66 -7.71 -2.45
C PHE A 170 -16.36 -8.72 -3.36
N LYS A 171 -17.69 -8.94 -3.21
CA LYS A 171 -18.47 -9.82 -4.09
C LYS A 171 -18.62 -9.24 -5.50
N LYS A 172 -18.45 -7.93 -5.66
CA LYS A 172 -18.47 -7.24 -6.96
C LYS A 172 -17.15 -7.32 -7.70
N TYR A 173 -16.07 -7.77 -7.04
CA TYR A 173 -14.76 -7.83 -7.65
C TYR A 173 -14.71 -8.92 -8.71
N LYS A 174 -13.97 -8.65 -9.77
CA LYS A 174 -13.86 -9.48 -10.97
C LYS A 174 -12.45 -10.08 -11.11
N GLY A 175 -12.23 -10.77 -12.23
CA GLY A 175 -10.94 -11.31 -12.59
C GLY A 175 -10.32 -12.18 -11.50
N LYS A 176 -9.01 -12.08 -11.34
CA LYS A 176 -8.28 -12.83 -10.32
C LYS A 176 -8.65 -12.42 -8.90
N CYS A 177 -9.02 -11.15 -8.68
CA CYS A 177 -9.43 -10.69 -7.36
C CYS A 177 -10.78 -11.26 -6.94
N GLY A 178 -11.73 -11.38 -7.86
CA GLY A 178 -13.08 -11.90 -7.59
C GLY A 178 -13.11 -13.36 -7.15
N SER A 179 -12.14 -14.17 -7.60
CA SER A 179 -12.01 -15.60 -7.23
C SER A 179 -10.94 -15.88 -6.19
N CYS A 180 -10.30 -14.85 -5.64
CA CYS A 180 -9.14 -14.99 -4.76
C CYS A 180 -9.55 -15.28 -3.31
N GLU A 181 -9.07 -16.37 -2.72
CA GLU A 181 -9.29 -16.71 -1.31
C GLU A 181 -8.73 -15.67 -0.32
N TYR A 182 -7.73 -14.87 -0.75
CA TYR A 182 -7.10 -13.84 0.07
C TYR A 182 -7.74 -12.46 -0.07
N ILE A 183 -8.86 -12.33 -0.78
CA ILE A 183 -9.45 -11.01 -1.08
C ILE A 183 -9.76 -10.21 0.19
N ASN A 184 -10.22 -10.86 1.25
CA ASN A 184 -10.60 -10.21 2.50
C ASN A 184 -9.42 -9.60 3.25
N VAL A 185 -8.21 -10.11 3.05
CA VAL A 185 -6.98 -9.60 3.69
C VAL A 185 -6.16 -8.70 2.76
N CYS A 186 -6.21 -8.95 1.45
CA CYS A 186 -5.49 -8.22 0.43
C CYS A 186 -6.27 -6.99 -0.07
N GLY A 187 -7.51 -7.18 -0.51
CA GLY A 187 -8.35 -6.16 -1.13
C GLY A 187 -7.89 -5.71 -2.52
N GLY A 188 -6.72 -6.11 -2.99
CA GLY A 188 -6.08 -5.64 -4.22
C GLY A 188 -5.86 -4.12 -4.27
N CYS A 189 -4.91 -3.64 -5.06
CA CYS A 189 -4.74 -2.21 -5.26
C CYS A 189 -5.70 -1.71 -6.35
N ARG A 190 -6.83 -1.12 -5.96
CA ARG A 190 -7.86 -0.67 -6.90
C ARG A 190 -7.42 0.45 -7.84
N ALA A 191 -6.52 1.32 -7.36
CA ALA A 191 -5.91 2.33 -8.22
C ALA A 191 -5.05 1.70 -9.34
N ARG A 192 -4.27 0.65 -9.00
CA ARG A 192 -3.47 -0.09 -10.00
C ARG A 192 -4.36 -0.86 -10.97
N SER A 193 -5.41 -1.51 -10.48
CA SER A 193 -6.39 -2.19 -11.32
C SER A 193 -7.02 -1.22 -12.31
N TYR A 194 -7.50 -0.09 -11.84
CA TYR A 194 -8.08 0.94 -12.70
C TYR A 194 -7.11 1.47 -13.75
N SER A 195 -5.87 1.74 -13.36
CA SER A 195 -4.86 2.25 -14.29
C SER A 195 -4.46 1.25 -15.38
N ILE A 196 -4.42 -0.05 -15.04
CA ILE A 196 -3.98 -1.09 -15.99
C ILE A 196 -5.15 -1.59 -16.87
N HIS A 197 -6.34 -1.71 -16.29
CA HIS A 197 -7.48 -2.38 -16.94
C HIS A 197 -8.64 -1.41 -17.26
N GLY A 198 -8.62 -0.17 -16.80
CA GLY A 198 -9.75 0.76 -16.90
C GLY A 198 -10.93 0.39 -15.97
N ASP A 199 -10.82 -0.70 -15.24
CA ASP A 199 -11.84 -1.20 -14.30
C ASP A 199 -11.21 -1.42 -12.91
N TYR A 200 -11.74 -0.72 -11.92
CA TYR A 200 -11.25 -0.86 -10.53
C TYR A 200 -11.77 -2.10 -9.81
N LEU A 201 -12.69 -2.82 -10.39
CA LEU A 201 -13.22 -4.07 -9.84
C LEU A 201 -12.51 -5.31 -10.41
N GLU A 202 -11.66 -5.15 -11.46
CA GLU A 202 -10.91 -6.25 -12.10
C GLU A 202 -9.83 -6.90 -11.21
#